data_a0648a0760378c0da172d2f0f7f0202d
#
_entry.id   a0648a0760378c0da172d2f0f7f0202d
#
_cell.length_a   1.000
_cell.length_b   1.000
_cell.length_c   1.000
_cell.angle_alpha   90.00
_cell.angle_beta   90.00
_cell.angle_gamma   90.00
#
_symmetry.space_group_name_H-M   'P 1'
#
loop_
_entity.id
_entity.type
_entity.pdbx_description
1 polymer ?
#
loop_
_entity_poly.entity_id
_entity_poly.type
_entity_poly.pdbx_seq_one_letter_code
_entity_poly.pdbx_strand_id
1 'polypeptide(L)'
;KLTVDFGERISAKEGVKAVSGAYVLHIGKKGINITGYDERGAFYGIQTLKQLMESPVAKDKKLPYCEINDYPELPYRGVVEGFYGTPWSHKVRLSLIDFYGKFKMNIYLYAPKDDPYHRVPHWRDPYPKKDANDIKELVKACEQNYVDFVWAIHPGEDIKWNEEDYRLLLDKFNSMYDLGVRHFAVFFDDVWGEGAHPEKQTGLLN
;
A
#
# COMPACT_ATOMS: atom_id res chain seq x y z
N LYS A 1 7.22 29.02 11.59
CA LYS A 1 6.35 28.84 10.42
C LYS A 1 6.67 27.47 9.80
N LEU A 2 5.67 26.68 9.44
CA LEU A 2 5.80 25.45 8.65
C LEU A 2 5.26 25.73 7.24
N THR A 3 6.02 25.34 6.21
CA THR A 3 5.60 25.36 4.81
C THR A 3 5.79 23.98 4.23
N VAL A 4 4.80 23.50 3.49
CA VAL A 4 4.84 22.22 2.80
C VAL A 4 4.42 22.45 1.35
N ASP A 5 5.30 22.12 0.42
CA ASP A 5 5.12 22.27 -1.01
C ASP A 5 5.50 20.95 -1.73
N PHE A 6 4.98 20.75 -2.92
CA PHE A 6 5.35 19.61 -3.77
C PHE A 6 5.14 19.92 -5.26
N GLY A 7 5.71 19.09 -6.11
CA GLY A 7 5.59 19.16 -7.56
C GLY A 7 6.94 19.35 -8.25
N GLU A 8 7.06 18.86 -9.47
CA GLU A 8 8.31 18.80 -10.22
C GLU A 8 9.05 20.13 -10.34
N ARG A 9 8.33 21.23 -10.62
CA ARG A 9 8.94 22.56 -10.79
C ARG A 9 9.53 23.10 -9.50
N ILE A 10 8.90 22.86 -8.36
CA ILE A 10 9.36 23.34 -7.05
C ILE A 10 10.49 22.45 -6.56
N SER A 11 10.32 21.14 -6.66
CA SER A 11 11.30 20.15 -6.23
C SER A 11 12.64 20.29 -6.96
N ALA A 12 12.61 20.57 -8.27
CA ALA A 12 13.82 20.77 -9.05
C ALA A 12 14.64 21.99 -8.57
N LYS A 13 13.98 23.05 -8.07
CA LYS A 13 14.66 24.22 -7.52
C LYS A 13 15.32 23.96 -6.16
N GLU A 14 14.72 23.07 -5.37
CA GLU A 14 15.18 22.70 -4.04
C GLU A 14 16.11 21.46 -4.06
N GLY A 15 16.49 20.98 -5.24
CA GLY A 15 17.38 19.82 -5.40
C GLY A 15 16.79 18.48 -4.98
N VAL A 16 15.47 18.35 -4.95
CA VAL A 16 14.79 17.08 -4.66
C VAL A 16 14.98 16.10 -5.81
N LYS A 17 15.35 14.87 -5.50
CA LYS A 17 15.50 13.82 -6.51
C LYS A 17 14.16 13.54 -7.21
N ALA A 18 14.20 13.40 -8.54
CA ALA A 18 13.01 13.12 -9.36
C ALA A 18 12.55 11.65 -9.23
N VAL A 19 12.11 11.27 -8.03
CA VAL A 19 11.60 9.92 -7.67
C VAL A 19 10.39 10.10 -6.77
N SER A 20 9.33 9.35 -7.01
CA SER A 20 8.14 9.35 -6.14
C SER A 20 8.51 9.06 -4.69
N GLY A 21 8.02 9.91 -3.78
CA GLY A 21 8.34 9.84 -2.36
C GLY A 21 9.62 10.56 -1.93
N ALA A 22 10.38 11.15 -2.86
CA ALA A 22 11.56 11.97 -2.52
C ALA A 22 11.15 13.33 -1.92
N TYR A 23 11.94 13.83 -0.98
CA TYR A 23 11.71 15.12 -0.35
C TYR A 23 13.01 15.75 0.20
N VAL A 24 12.95 17.04 0.42
CA VAL A 24 13.90 17.83 1.24
C VAL A 24 13.14 18.43 2.42
N LEU A 25 13.66 18.24 3.62
CA LEU A 25 13.20 18.88 4.85
C LEU A 25 14.30 19.82 5.33
N HIS A 26 14.00 21.12 5.39
CA HIS A 26 14.91 22.14 5.93
C HIS A 26 14.34 22.72 7.22
N ILE A 27 15.16 22.73 8.29
CA ILE A 27 14.85 23.35 9.58
C ILE A 27 15.87 24.45 9.84
N GLY A 28 15.43 25.71 9.86
CA GLY A 28 16.31 26.86 10.03
C GLY A 28 15.66 28.00 10.82
N LYS A 29 16.38 29.12 10.97
CA LYS A 29 15.92 30.32 11.72
C LYS A 29 14.57 30.87 11.23
N LYS A 30 14.28 30.75 9.92
CA LYS A 30 13.07 31.29 9.29
C LYS A 30 11.86 30.36 9.42
N GLY A 31 12.07 29.12 9.83
CA GLY A 31 11.01 28.11 9.97
C GLY A 31 11.42 26.74 9.44
N ILE A 32 10.41 25.95 9.17
CA ILE A 32 10.53 24.57 8.66
C ILE A 32 9.91 24.55 7.27
N ASN A 33 10.64 24.06 6.30
CA ASN A 33 10.17 23.86 4.93
C ASN A 33 10.31 22.38 4.55
N ILE A 34 9.26 21.83 3.94
CA ILE A 34 9.25 20.50 3.37
C ILE A 34 8.90 20.67 1.89
N THR A 35 9.73 20.14 1.02
CA THR A 35 9.48 20.11 -0.42
C THR A 35 9.53 18.68 -0.91
N GLY A 36 8.39 18.13 -1.37
CA GLY A 36 8.28 16.81 -1.96
C GLY A 36 8.41 16.85 -3.48
N TYR A 37 8.95 15.79 -4.09
CA TYR A 37 8.83 15.61 -5.53
C TYR A 37 7.35 15.49 -5.93
N ASP A 38 6.57 14.77 -5.14
CA ASP A 38 5.13 14.58 -5.24
C ASP A 38 4.45 14.68 -3.85
N GLU A 39 3.15 14.46 -3.79
CA GLU A 39 2.38 14.45 -2.54
C GLU A 39 2.91 13.39 -1.56
N ARG A 40 3.30 12.21 -2.06
CA ARG A 40 3.90 11.14 -1.25
C ARG A 40 5.20 11.59 -0.62
N GLY A 41 6.06 12.30 -1.36
CA GLY A 41 7.29 12.89 -0.85
C GLY A 41 7.04 13.93 0.24
N ALA A 42 6.08 14.82 0.04
CA ALA A 42 5.67 15.79 1.06
C ALA A 42 5.15 15.10 2.33
N PHE A 43 4.33 14.05 2.19
CA PHE A 43 3.86 13.23 3.31
C PHE A 43 5.03 12.58 4.06
N TYR A 44 6.00 12.00 3.36
CA TYR A 44 7.18 11.38 3.98
C TYR A 44 8.06 12.40 4.72
N GLY A 45 8.20 13.62 4.18
CA GLY A 45 8.87 14.73 4.87
C GLY A 45 8.16 15.10 6.18
N ILE A 46 6.82 15.11 6.19
CA ILE A 46 6.03 15.33 7.41
C ILE A 46 6.25 14.18 8.42
N GLN A 47 6.31 12.91 7.98
CA GLN A 47 6.58 11.80 8.89
C GLN A 47 7.98 11.92 9.53
N THR A 48 8.98 12.33 8.75
CA THR A 48 10.33 12.59 9.28
C THR A 48 10.32 13.73 10.30
N LEU A 49 9.61 14.83 10.03
CA LEU A 49 9.47 15.91 11.00
C LEU A 49 8.83 15.44 12.30
N LYS A 50 7.75 14.64 12.23
CA LYS A 50 7.11 14.04 13.41
C LYS A 50 8.08 13.16 14.21
N GLN A 51 8.85 12.30 13.52
CA GLN A 51 9.86 11.45 14.17
C GLN A 51 10.96 12.28 14.85
N LEU A 52 11.41 13.38 14.23
CA LEU A 52 12.37 14.31 14.86
C LEU A 52 11.78 14.95 16.13
N MET A 53 10.50 15.33 16.10
CA MET A 53 9.82 15.93 17.25
C MET A 53 9.62 14.94 18.42
N GLU A 54 9.45 13.66 18.11
CA GLU A 54 9.30 12.57 19.10
C GLU A 54 10.66 12.07 19.62
N SER A 55 11.77 12.38 18.94
CA SER A 55 13.09 11.89 19.27
C SER A 55 13.77 12.69 20.39
N PRO A 56 14.79 12.11 21.09
CA PRO A 56 15.61 12.83 22.06
C PRO A 56 16.39 14.02 21.47
N VAL A 57 16.47 14.13 20.14
CA VAL A 57 17.11 15.26 19.46
C VAL A 57 16.32 16.57 19.65
N ALA A 58 15.01 16.48 19.85
CA ALA A 58 14.14 17.61 20.17
C ALA A 58 14.24 17.98 21.67
N LYS A 59 15.33 18.66 22.05
CA LYS A 59 15.50 19.16 23.43
C LYS A 59 14.64 20.39 23.68
N ASP A 60 13.95 20.43 24.81
CA ASP A 60 13.11 21.58 25.22
C ASP A 60 12.11 22.02 24.16
N LYS A 61 11.55 21.08 23.39
CA LYS A 61 10.66 21.34 22.24
C LYS A 61 11.31 22.15 21.11
N LYS A 62 12.64 22.19 21.06
CA LYS A 62 13.40 22.83 19.99
C LYS A 62 14.03 21.78 19.09
N LEU A 63 13.82 21.93 17.79
CA LEU A 63 14.47 21.10 16.77
C LEU A 63 15.84 21.71 16.40
N PRO A 64 16.85 20.87 16.15
CA PRO A 64 18.12 21.34 15.62
C PRO A 64 17.93 21.90 14.21
N TYR A 65 18.75 22.89 13.85
CA TYR A 65 18.84 23.31 12.44
C TYR A 65 19.49 22.19 11.64
N CYS A 66 18.81 21.76 10.61
CA CYS A 66 19.30 20.68 9.74
C CYS A 66 18.64 20.74 8.36
N GLU A 67 19.25 20.03 7.43
CA GLU A 67 18.68 19.71 6.15
C GLU A 67 18.70 18.18 5.97
N ILE A 68 17.59 17.61 5.55
CA ILE A 68 17.43 16.18 5.27
C ILE A 68 16.95 16.08 3.83
N ASN A 69 17.75 15.41 3.00
CA ASN A 69 17.40 15.04 1.63
C ASN A 69 17.28 13.53 1.59
N ASP A 70 16.07 13.02 1.35
CA ASP A 70 15.75 11.61 1.44
C ASP A 70 14.87 11.16 0.28
N TYR A 71 15.07 9.93 -0.16
CA TYR A 71 14.30 9.32 -1.24
C TYR A 71 14.30 7.78 -1.10
N PRO A 72 13.25 7.10 -1.61
CA PRO A 72 13.21 5.66 -1.58
C PRO A 72 14.19 5.04 -2.61
N GLU A 73 15.08 4.17 -2.16
CA GLU A 73 15.95 3.37 -3.04
C GLU A 73 15.22 2.15 -3.61
N LEU A 74 14.27 1.59 -2.86
CA LEU A 74 13.41 0.50 -3.30
C LEU A 74 12.02 1.04 -3.65
N PRO A 75 11.48 0.72 -4.84
CA PRO A 75 10.17 1.21 -5.26
C PRO A 75 9.03 0.64 -4.40
N TYR A 76 9.14 -0.60 -3.95
CA TYR A 76 8.12 -1.27 -3.14
C TYR A 76 8.67 -1.65 -1.76
N ARG A 77 8.00 -1.20 -0.70
CA ARG A 77 8.35 -1.43 0.70
C ARG A 77 7.08 -1.67 1.48
N GLY A 78 6.88 -2.87 2.00
CA GLY A 78 5.63 -3.16 2.68
C GLY A 78 5.51 -4.57 3.19
N VAL A 79 4.29 -5.02 3.33
CA VAL A 79 3.93 -6.27 3.99
C VAL A 79 2.94 -7.06 3.16
N VAL A 80 3.10 -8.38 3.17
CA VAL A 80 2.12 -9.34 2.65
C VAL A 80 1.42 -10.00 3.84
N GLU A 81 0.10 -9.82 3.96
CA GLU A 81 -0.72 -10.60 4.89
C GLU A 81 -1.14 -11.90 4.19
N GLY A 82 -0.25 -12.90 4.17
CA GLY A 82 -0.46 -14.17 3.47
C GLY A 82 -0.07 -15.39 4.32
N PHE A 83 0.03 -15.23 5.63
CA PHE A 83 0.44 -16.28 6.57
C PHE A 83 -0.73 -17.18 6.99
N TYR A 84 -0.40 -18.38 7.45
CA TYR A 84 -1.32 -19.30 8.09
C TYR A 84 -1.49 -18.96 9.57
N GLY A 85 -2.64 -19.31 10.15
CA GLY A 85 -2.98 -19.09 11.55
C GLY A 85 -4.04 -18.00 11.72
N THR A 86 -4.12 -17.41 12.91
CA THR A 86 -5.12 -16.40 13.19
C THR A 86 -4.84 -15.12 12.41
N PRO A 87 -5.75 -14.65 11.56
CA PRO A 87 -5.56 -13.42 10.79
C PRO A 87 -5.56 -12.20 11.70
N TRP A 88 -5.05 -11.11 11.19
CA TRP A 88 -5.19 -9.83 11.87
C TRP A 88 -6.66 -9.39 11.91
N SER A 89 -7.10 -8.90 13.06
CA SER A 89 -8.43 -8.28 13.12
C SER A 89 -8.45 -6.99 12.30
N HIS A 90 -9.64 -6.58 11.85
CA HIS A 90 -9.82 -5.32 11.10
C HIS A 90 -9.18 -4.12 11.81
N LYS A 91 -9.37 -4.01 13.13
CA LYS A 91 -8.75 -2.96 13.96
C LYS A 91 -7.21 -3.00 13.91
N VAL A 92 -6.62 -4.19 13.94
CA VAL A 92 -5.15 -4.37 13.83
C VAL A 92 -4.67 -3.96 12.45
N ARG A 93 -5.36 -4.34 11.37
CA ARG A 93 -5.05 -3.92 10.01
C ARG A 93 -5.02 -2.41 9.87
N LEU A 94 -6.03 -1.70 10.38
CA LEU A 94 -6.05 -0.23 10.37
C LEU A 94 -4.85 0.36 11.12
N SER A 95 -4.51 -0.15 12.31
CA SER A 95 -3.35 0.35 13.05
C SER A 95 -2.01 0.04 12.38
N LEU A 96 -1.92 -1.08 11.65
CA LEU A 96 -0.74 -1.41 10.86
C LEU A 96 -0.59 -0.50 9.65
N ILE A 97 -1.69 -0.10 9.00
CA ILE A 97 -1.66 0.86 7.88
C ILE A 97 -1.12 2.22 8.36
N ASP A 98 -1.54 2.70 9.54
CA ASP A 98 -0.98 3.91 10.14
C ASP A 98 0.52 3.76 10.43
N PHE A 99 0.94 2.60 10.91
CA PHE A 99 2.35 2.27 11.11
C PHE A 99 3.11 2.27 9.78
N TYR A 100 2.54 1.69 8.72
CA TYR A 100 3.18 1.67 7.39
C TYR A 100 3.42 3.09 6.89
N GLY A 101 2.41 3.97 6.95
CA GLY A 101 2.56 5.37 6.57
C GLY A 101 3.62 6.10 7.40
N LYS A 102 3.61 5.90 8.73
CA LYS A 102 4.59 6.50 9.66
C LYS A 102 6.04 6.12 9.29
N PHE A 103 6.28 4.88 8.85
CA PHE A 103 7.60 4.36 8.51
C PHE A 103 7.89 4.33 7.00
N LYS A 104 7.10 5.07 6.20
CA LYS A 104 7.30 5.23 4.75
C LYS A 104 7.25 3.92 3.96
N MET A 105 6.54 2.92 4.47
CA MET A 105 6.14 1.77 3.68
C MET A 105 5.02 2.20 2.73
N ASN A 106 4.98 1.62 1.54
CA ASN A 106 4.06 2.08 0.50
C ASN A 106 3.21 0.97 -0.12
N ILE A 107 3.26 -0.24 0.40
CA ILE A 107 2.45 -1.35 -0.11
C ILE A 107 1.93 -2.22 1.04
N TYR A 108 0.65 -2.56 0.97
CA TYR A 108 0.03 -3.57 1.79
C TYR A 108 -0.69 -4.57 0.90
N LEU A 109 -0.18 -5.80 0.83
CA LEU A 109 -0.74 -6.86 0.03
C LEU A 109 -1.65 -7.71 0.90
N TYR A 110 -2.96 -7.66 0.60
CA TYR A 110 -4.02 -8.35 1.30
C TYR A 110 -4.29 -9.72 0.69
N ALA A 111 -3.89 -10.78 1.38
CA ALA A 111 -4.09 -12.17 0.99
C ALA A 111 -4.22 -13.12 2.20
N PRO A 112 -5.07 -12.82 3.21
CA PRO A 112 -5.16 -13.64 4.43
C PRO A 112 -5.69 -15.03 4.08
N LYS A 113 -4.97 -16.07 4.51
CA LYS A 113 -5.26 -17.48 4.15
C LYS A 113 -6.62 -18.00 4.62
N ASP A 114 -7.30 -17.32 5.51
CA ASP A 114 -8.63 -17.64 6.02
C ASP A 114 -9.74 -16.75 5.44
N ASP A 115 -9.43 -15.85 4.51
CA ASP A 115 -10.46 -15.15 3.74
C ASP A 115 -10.94 -16.05 2.58
N PRO A 116 -12.16 -16.64 2.66
CA PRO A 116 -12.64 -17.55 1.64
C PRO A 116 -13.05 -16.84 0.34
N TYR A 117 -13.11 -15.50 0.33
CA TYR A 117 -13.57 -14.72 -0.81
C TYR A 117 -12.45 -14.24 -1.73
N HIS A 118 -11.20 -14.35 -1.31
CA HIS A 118 -10.05 -14.16 -2.21
C HIS A 118 -9.46 -15.49 -2.71
N ARG A 119 -9.86 -16.61 -2.10
CA ARG A 119 -9.45 -17.98 -2.46
C ARG A 119 -10.64 -18.96 -2.38
N VAL A 120 -10.38 -20.25 -2.44
CA VAL A 120 -11.41 -21.28 -2.23
C VAL A 120 -12.03 -21.16 -0.83
N PRO A 121 -13.32 -21.47 -0.70
CA PRO A 121 -14.22 -21.95 -1.76
C PRO A 121 -15.01 -20.85 -2.48
N HIS A 122 -14.89 -19.56 -2.08
CA HIS A 122 -15.78 -18.47 -2.47
C HIS A 122 -15.13 -17.39 -3.34
N TRP A 123 -13.97 -17.63 -3.97
CA TRP A 123 -13.33 -16.61 -4.80
C TRP A 123 -14.20 -16.16 -6.00
N ARG A 124 -15.14 -17.03 -6.42
CA ARG A 124 -16.13 -16.71 -7.48
C ARG A 124 -17.27 -15.84 -6.98
N ASP A 125 -17.53 -15.84 -5.66
CA ASP A 125 -18.67 -15.15 -5.07
C ASP A 125 -18.32 -13.71 -4.69
N PRO A 126 -19.27 -12.76 -4.73
CA PRO A 126 -19.05 -11.43 -4.20
C PRO A 126 -18.83 -11.47 -2.69
N TYR A 127 -18.07 -10.50 -2.16
CA TYR A 127 -17.94 -10.35 -0.72
C TYR A 127 -19.28 -10.02 -0.05
N PRO A 128 -19.58 -10.59 1.14
CA PRO A 128 -20.69 -10.14 1.97
C PRO A 128 -20.56 -8.65 2.26
N LYS A 129 -21.71 -7.97 2.40
CA LYS A 129 -21.75 -6.51 2.57
C LYS A 129 -20.86 -5.99 3.70
N LYS A 130 -20.76 -6.75 4.82
CA LYS A 130 -19.90 -6.37 5.95
C LYS A 130 -18.43 -6.40 5.54
N ASP A 131 -17.98 -7.51 4.94
CA ASP A 131 -16.57 -7.70 4.58
C ASP A 131 -16.15 -6.76 3.44
N ALA A 132 -17.06 -6.49 2.49
CA ALA A 132 -16.87 -5.47 1.46
C ALA A 132 -16.69 -4.06 2.07
N ASN A 133 -17.45 -3.71 3.11
CA ASN A 133 -17.27 -2.44 3.82
C ASN A 133 -15.94 -2.40 4.56
N ASP A 134 -15.55 -3.49 5.24
CA ASP A 134 -14.27 -3.58 5.93
C ASP A 134 -13.09 -3.37 4.93
N ILE A 135 -13.14 -3.99 3.74
CA ILE A 135 -12.14 -3.77 2.68
C ILE A 135 -12.14 -2.30 2.22
N LYS A 136 -13.31 -1.70 2.01
CA LYS A 136 -13.42 -0.29 1.61
C LYS A 136 -12.78 0.66 2.65
N GLU A 137 -12.92 0.35 3.94
CA GLU A 137 -12.26 1.11 5.01
C GLU A 137 -10.73 0.95 4.96
N LEU A 138 -10.23 -0.27 4.70
CA LEU A 138 -8.79 -0.51 4.53
C LEU A 138 -8.22 0.26 3.33
N VAL A 139 -8.91 0.23 2.19
CA VAL A 139 -8.52 1.01 1.00
C VAL A 139 -8.40 2.48 1.34
N LYS A 140 -9.43 3.06 1.98
CA LYS A 140 -9.42 4.45 2.39
C LYS A 140 -8.30 4.80 3.38
N ALA A 141 -8.05 3.92 4.36
CA ALA A 141 -6.94 4.11 5.30
C ALA A 141 -5.57 4.07 4.59
N CYS A 142 -5.42 3.17 3.62
CA CYS A 142 -4.21 3.10 2.79
C CYS A 142 -4.00 4.38 1.98
N GLU A 143 -5.02 4.90 1.31
CA GLU A 143 -4.97 6.17 0.58
C GLU A 143 -4.51 7.33 1.48
N GLN A 144 -5.06 7.44 2.69
CA GLN A 144 -4.71 8.48 3.66
C GLN A 144 -3.26 8.40 4.16
N ASN A 145 -2.66 7.22 4.09
CA ASN A 145 -1.29 6.94 4.51
C ASN A 145 -0.30 6.80 3.36
N TYR A 146 -0.72 7.07 2.11
CA TYR A 146 0.09 6.89 0.90
C TYR A 146 0.63 5.45 0.75
N VAL A 147 -0.18 4.48 1.15
CA VAL A 147 0.07 3.04 1.00
C VAL A 147 -0.82 2.50 -0.12
N ASP A 148 -0.25 1.77 -1.05
CA ASP A 148 -0.99 1.10 -2.10
C ASP A 148 -1.61 -0.18 -1.54
N PHE A 149 -2.96 -0.25 -1.48
CA PHE A 149 -3.67 -1.46 -1.11
C PHE A 149 -3.72 -2.41 -2.30
N VAL A 150 -3.03 -3.53 -2.20
CA VAL A 150 -3.04 -4.58 -3.24
C VAL A 150 -3.94 -5.70 -2.79
N TRP A 151 -5.04 -5.93 -3.51
CA TRP A 151 -5.90 -7.07 -3.27
C TRP A 151 -5.45 -8.26 -4.13
N ALA A 152 -5.19 -9.39 -3.50
CA ALA A 152 -4.81 -10.61 -4.19
C ALA A 152 -5.98 -11.56 -4.35
N ILE A 153 -6.02 -12.31 -5.46
CA ILE A 153 -6.90 -13.46 -5.64
C ILE A 153 -6.05 -14.72 -5.80
N HIS A 154 -6.51 -15.84 -5.22
CA HIS A 154 -5.86 -17.15 -5.30
C HIS A 154 -6.84 -18.19 -5.84
N PRO A 155 -7.07 -18.25 -7.16
CA PRO A 155 -8.04 -19.15 -7.76
C PRO A 155 -7.49 -20.57 -8.00
N GLY A 156 -6.17 -20.76 -7.89
CA GLY A 156 -5.43 -21.90 -8.40
C GLY A 156 -5.80 -23.27 -7.82
N GLU A 157 -6.45 -23.32 -6.66
CA GLU A 157 -6.81 -24.60 -6.04
C GLU A 157 -7.97 -25.32 -6.76
N ASP A 158 -8.89 -24.58 -7.42
CA ASP A 158 -10.08 -25.16 -8.05
C ASP A 158 -10.50 -24.53 -9.38
N ILE A 159 -9.65 -23.69 -9.97
CA ILE A 159 -9.91 -23.07 -11.27
C ILE A 159 -10.01 -24.12 -12.39
N LYS A 160 -11.04 -23.99 -13.22
CA LYS A 160 -11.35 -24.94 -14.31
C LYS A 160 -10.78 -24.51 -15.65
N TRP A 161 -10.20 -23.32 -15.76
CA TRP A 161 -9.62 -22.77 -16.99
C TRP A 161 -10.62 -22.71 -18.14
N ASN A 162 -11.86 -22.34 -17.88
CA ASN A 162 -12.94 -22.19 -18.85
C ASN A 162 -13.47 -20.74 -18.87
N GLU A 163 -14.26 -20.42 -19.88
CA GLU A 163 -14.84 -19.09 -20.07
C GLU A 163 -15.68 -18.62 -18.88
N GLU A 164 -16.33 -19.54 -18.16
CA GLU A 164 -17.13 -19.22 -16.98
C GLU A 164 -16.25 -18.72 -15.83
N ASP A 165 -15.15 -19.43 -15.51
CA ASP A 165 -14.23 -19.03 -14.47
C ASP A 165 -13.50 -17.74 -14.81
N TYR A 166 -13.13 -17.53 -16.09
CA TYR A 166 -12.54 -16.28 -16.55
C TYR A 166 -13.51 -15.10 -16.36
N ARG A 167 -14.77 -15.26 -16.72
CA ARG A 167 -15.79 -14.24 -16.51
C ARG A 167 -15.97 -13.94 -15.02
N LEU A 168 -16.10 -14.96 -14.16
CA LEU A 168 -16.26 -14.79 -12.72
C LEU A 168 -15.05 -14.11 -12.08
N LEU A 169 -13.83 -14.38 -12.57
CA LEU A 169 -12.62 -13.71 -12.15
C LEU A 169 -12.67 -12.21 -12.49
N LEU A 170 -13.05 -11.87 -13.71
CA LEU A 170 -13.21 -10.47 -14.14
C LEU A 170 -14.31 -9.76 -13.36
N ASP A 171 -15.44 -10.41 -13.12
CA ASP A 171 -16.53 -9.86 -12.30
C ASP A 171 -16.04 -9.60 -10.87
N LYS A 172 -15.20 -10.48 -10.33
CA LYS A 172 -14.58 -10.29 -9.01
C LYS A 172 -13.65 -9.08 -8.99
N PHE A 173 -12.75 -8.95 -9.97
CA PHE A 173 -11.89 -7.77 -10.07
C PHE A 173 -12.70 -6.48 -10.21
N ASN A 174 -13.74 -6.46 -11.01
CA ASN A 174 -14.63 -5.32 -11.16
C ASN A 174 -15.30 -4.97 -9.83
N SER A 175 -15.79 -5.96 -9.09
CA SER A 175 -16.39 -5.74 -7.77
C SER A 175 -15.42 -5.13 -6.78
N MET A 176 -14.16 -5.57 -6.79
CA MET A 176 -13.10 -4.99 -5.95
C MET A 176 -12.70 -3.58 -6.40
N TYR A 177 -12.68 -3.33 -7.71
CA TYR A 177 -12.46 -2.00 -8.27
C TYR A 177 -13.53 -1.00 -7.81
N ASP A 178 -14.79 -1.43 -7.74
CA ASP A 178 -15.92 -0.62 -7.24
C ASP A 178 -15.80 -0.31 -5.73
N LEU A 179 -15.08 -1.14 -4.97
CA LEU A 179 -14.74 -0.88 -3.57
C LEU A 179 -13.56 0.12 -3.41
N GLY A 180 -12.94 0.54 -4.50
CA GLY A 180 -11.81 1.46 -4.50
C GLY A 180 -10.43 0.81 -4.69
N VAL A 181 -10.34 -0.50 -4.81
CA VAL A 181 -9.08 -1.19 -5.09
C VAL A 181 -8.53 -0.77 -6.46
N ARG A 182 -7.22 -0.49 -6.54
CA ARG A 182 -6.54 -0.08 -7.79
C ARG A 182 -5.33 -0.94 -8.13
N HIS A 183 -4.89 -1.77 -7.20
CA HIS A 183 -3.76 -2.68 -7.38
C HIS A 183 -4.21 -4.10 -7.11
N PHE A 184 -3.87 -5.00 -8.00
CA PHE A 184 -4.32 -6.39 -7.98
C PHE A 184 -3.13 -7.33 -8.09
N ALA A 185 -3.26 -8.51 -7.46
CA ALA A 185 -2.34 -9.61 -7.61
C ALA A 185 -3.09 -10.91 -7.85
N VAL A 186 -2.49 -11.83 -8.58
CA VAL A 186 -3.00 -13.21 -8.75
C VAL A 186 -1.97 -14.15 -8.16
N PHE A 187 -2.39 -14.99 -7.23
CA PHE A 187 -1.54 -15.97 -6.57
C PHE A 187 -1.82 -17.37 -7.07
N PHE A 188 -0.73 -18.11 -7.26
CA PHE A 188 -0.72 -19.52 -7.61
C PHE A 188 0.29 -20.29 -6.75
N ASP A 189 0.56 -19.80 -5.53
CA ASP A 189 1.38 -20.51 -4.56
C ASP A 189 0.64 -21.74 -4.00
N ASP A 190 1.39 -22.78 -3.67
CA ASP A 190 0.86 -24.02 -3.07
C ASP A 190 -0.26 -24.69 -3.88
N VAL A 191 -0.21 -24.63 -5.22
CA VAL A 191 -1.20 -25.25 -6.10
C VAL A 191 -0.67 -26.52 -6.74
N TRP A 192 -1.57 -27.44 -7.06
CA TRP A 192 -1.28 -28.72 -7.70
C TRP A 192 -2.20 -28.98 -8.88
N GLY A 193 -1.90 -30.04 -9.63
CA GLY A 193 -2.75 -30.52 -10.71
C GLY A 193 -3.05 -29.43 -11.74
N GLU A 194 -4.31 -29.21 -12.06
CA GLU A 194 -4.75 -28.27 -13.08
C GLU A 194 -4.35 -26.81 -12.77
N GLY A 195 -4.32 -26.43 -11.50
CA GLY A 195 -3.90 -25.09 -11.07
C GLY A 195 -2.43 -24.79 -11.33
N ALA A 196 -1.58 -25.83 -11.41
CA ALA A 196 -0.13 -25.70 -11.54
C ALA A 196 0.39 -25.64 -12.99
N HIS A 197 -0.48 -25.50 -14.01
CA HIS A 197 -0.10 -25.44 -15.41
C HIS A 197 0.44 -24.05 -15.81
N PRO A 198 1.77 -23.89 -16.08
CA PRO A 198 2.36 -22.58 -16.34
C PRO A 198 1.77 -21.87 -17.58
N GLU A 199 1.45 -22.63 -18.64
CA GLU A 199 0.86 -22.07 -19.86
C GLU A 199 -0.54 -21.50 -19.60
N LYS A 200 -1.37 -22.16 -18.79
CA LYS A 200 -2.70 -21.69 -18.41
C LYS A 200 -2.62 -20.46 -17.49
N GLN A 201 -1.70 -20.48 -16.52
CA GLN A 201 -1.44 -19.32 -15.65
C GLN A 201 -0.98 -18.10 -16.46
N THR A 202 -0.04 -18.30 -17.40
CA THR A 202 0.44 -17.23 -18.28
C THR A 202 -0.68 -16.71 -19.20
N GLY A 203 -1.53 -17.62 -19.72
CA GLY A 203 -2.67 -17.24 -20.54
C GLY A 203 -3.73 -16.42 -19.81
N LEU A 204 -3.88 -16.61 -18.51
CA LEU A 204 -4.79 -15.80 -17.68
C LEU A 204 -4.31 -14.35 -17.53
N LEU A 205 -3.00 -14.11 -17.56
CA LEU A 205 -2.40 -12.79 -17.32
C LEU A 205 -2.22 -11.96 -18.62
N ASN A 206 -2.48 -12.54 -19.78
CA ASN A 206 -2.37 -11.91 -21.11
C ASN A 206 -3.76 -11.62 -21.69
#